data_e5c17bbf1f81a26cafa6530769724987
#
_entry.id   e5c17bbf1f81a26cafa6530769724987
#
_cell.length_a   1.000
_cell.length_b   1.000
_cell.length_c   1.000
_cell.angle_alpha   90.00
_cell.angle_beta   90.00
_cell.angle_gamma   90.00
#
_symmetry.space_group_name_H-M   'P 1'
#
loop_
_entity.id
_entity.type
_entity.pdbx_description
1 polymer ?
#
loop_
_entity_poly.entity_id
_entity_poly.type
_entity_poly.pdbx_seq_one_letter_code
_entity_poly.pdbx_strand_id
1 'polypeptide(L)'
;SYGENKYKVATLGIQYMRGLQDNGIMACAKHFPGHGDTDMDSHKDMPEINKSYAALEDLELYPFKKLIDNGLQSAMVAHLHIPAIDNQKNIPSTLSYKTVSDLLKGKMGFNGLVFTDALNMEGVAKYYEPGDIDLKAFKAGNDILLFSQDVKAGMQKIKSAVLADSLLKKQL
;
A
#
# COMPACT_ATOMS: atom_id res chain seq x y z
N SER A 1 12.84 5.64 11.85
CA SER A 1 13.15 4.23 11.54
C SER A 1 13.71 3.54 12.79
N TYR A 2 13.43 2.25 12.93
CA TYR A 2 13.90 1.44 14.07
C TYR A 2 15.22 0.71 13.76
N GLY A 3 15.88 1.02 12.66
CA GLY A 3 17.16 0.46 12.21
C GLY A 3 17.01 -0.57 11.09
N GLU A 4 18.08 -1.31 10.81
CA GLU A 4 18.21 -2.22 9.64
C GLU A 4 17.94 -3.70 10.01
N ASN A 5 17.93 -4.03 11.27
CA ASN A 5 17.67 -5.40 11.73
C ASN A 5 16.17 -5.70 11.75
N LYS A 6 15.70 -6.57 10.83
CA LYS A 6 14.28 -6.92 10.65
C LYS A 6 13.60 -7.40 11.95
N TYR A 7 14.30 -8.13 12.79
CA TYR A 7 13.77 -8.64 14.07
C TYR A 7 13.55 -7.50 15.06
N LYS A 8 14.53 -6.59 15.17
CA LYS A 8 14.41 -5.39 16.00
C LYS A 8 13.30 -4.48 15.51
N VAL A 9 13.22 -4.25 14.19
CA VAL A 9 12.17 -3.45 13.58
C VAL A 9 10.78 -4.03 13.88
N ALA A 10 10.61 -5.35 13.69
CA ALA A 10 9.35 -6.02 14.00
C ALA A 10 8.99 -5.91 15.49
N THR A 11 9.93 -6.19 16.39
CA THR A 11 9.69 -6.14 17.84
C THR A 11 9.27 -4.74 18.30
N LEU A 12 10.04 -3.71 17.92
CA LEU A 12 9.75 -2.32 18.30
C LEU A 12 8.45 -1.83 17.63
N GLY A 13 8.22 -2.22 16.38
CA GLY A 13 6.98 -1.92 15.67
C GLY A 13 5.75 -2.48 16.38
N ILE A 14 5.80 -3.74 16.82
CA ILE A 14 4.72 -4.37 17.59
C ILE A 14 4.47 -3.64 18.92
N GLN A 15 5.53 -3.29 19.67
CA GLN A 15 5.36 -2.56 20.93
C GLN A 15 4.72 -1.18 20.71
N TYR A 16 5.18 -0.46 19.69
CA TYR A 16 4.60 0.84 19.34
C TYR A 16 3.14 0.72 18.90
N MET A 17 2.85 -0.25 18.03
CA MET A 17 1.49 -0.56 17.58
C MET A 17 0.55 -0.85 18.75
N ARG A 18 0.97 -1.73 19.68
CA ARG A 18 0.19 -2.05 20.89
C ARG A 18 -0.03 -0.82 21.76
N GLY A 19 1.03 -0.02 21.99
CA GLY A 19 0.88 1.22 22.75
C GLY A 19 -0.17 2.17 22.20
N LEU A 20 -0.36 2.22 20.88
CA LEU A 20 -1.44 2.98 20.23
C LEU A 20 -2.79 2.27 20.36
N GLN A 21 -2.86 1.00 19.93
CA GLN A 21 -4.13 0.27 19.79
C GLN A 21 -4.77 -0.05 21.15
N ASP A 22 -4.00 -0.36 22.17
CA ASP A 22 -4.49 -0.58 23.54
C ASP A 22 -5.10 0.69 24.15
N ASN A 23 -4.77 1.86 23.59
CA ASN A 23 -5.33 3.16 23.98
C ASN A 23 -6.36 3.71 22.98
N GLY A 24 -6.91 2.86 22.10
CA GLY A 24 -7.98 3.22 21.19
C GLY A 24 -7.54 4.03 19.95
N ILE A 25 -6.23 4.07 19.64
CA ILE A 25 -5.69 4.76 18.48
C ILE A 25 -5.28 3.71 17.43
N MET A 26 -5.86 3.76 16.24
CA MET A 26 -5.51 2.87 15.14
C MET A 26 -4.06 3.09 14.70
N ALA A 27 -3.24 2.05 14.78
CA ALA A 27 -1.88 2.08 14.28
C ALA A 27 -1.83 1.79 12.78
N CYS A 28 -0.98 2.53 12.05
CA CYS A 28 -0.75 2.32 10.62
C CYS A 28 0.71 1.93 10.35
N ALA A 29 0.92 0.74 9.82
CA ALA A 29 2.25 0.33 9.36
C ALA A 29 2.54 0.88 7.97
N LYS A 30 3.70 1.55 7.81
CA LYS A 30 4.06 2.17 6.53
C LYS A 30 5.57 2.18 6.29
N HIS A 31 5.96 2.20 5.03
CA HIS A 31 5.15 2.17 3.81
C HIS A 31 5.27 0.78 3.18
N PHE A 32 4.16 0.06 3.06
CA PHE A 32 4.12 -1.28 2.46
C PHE A 32 4.44 -1.22 0.96
N PRO A 33 5.17 -2.18 0.39
CA PRO A 33 5.73 -3.39 0.99
C PRO A 33 7.13 -3.22 1.58
N GLY A 34 7.64 -2.00 1.74
CA GLY A 34 8.92 -1.64 2.35
C GLY A 34 9.68 -0.60 1.53
N HIS A 35 9.82 0.62 2.06
CA HIS A 35 10.44 1.77 1.39
C HIS A 35 11.83 2.09 1.96
N GLY A 36 12.53 1.11 2.52
CA GLY A 36 13.80 1.36 3.21
C GLY A 36 15.06 1.31 2.35
N ASP A 37 14.97 0.76 1.15
CA ASP A 37 16.13 0.48 0.27
C ASP A 37 15.91 1.10 -1.12
N THR A 38 15.70 2.41 -1.14
CA THR A 38 15.55 3.19 -2.37
C THR A 38 16.47 4.40 -2.34
N ASP A 39 17.32 4.53 -3.35
CA ASP A 39 18.22 5.67 -3.53
C ASP A 39 17.52 6.89 -4.16
N MET A 40 16.26 6.75 -4.57
CA MET A 40 15.49 7.79 -5.24
C MET A 40 14.43 8.40 -4.32
N ASP A 41 14.30 9.73 -4.41
CA ASP A 41 13.25 10.48 -3.76
C ASP A 41 11.89 10.19 -4.44
N SER A 42 11.01 9.47 -3.75
CA SER A 42 9.67 9.10 -4.23
C SER A 42 8.75 10.28 -4.53
N HIS A 43 9.13 11.49 -4.11
CA HIS A 43 8.40 12.72 -4.47
C HIS A 43 8.64 13.17 -5.92
N LYS A 44 9.76 12.75 -6.56
CA LYS A 44 10.14 13.18 -7.91
C LYS A 44 9.91 12.14 -8.99
N ASP A 45 10.10 10.87 -8.64
CA ASP A 45 9.88 9.75 -9.56
C ASP A 45 9.42 8.51 -8.78
N MET A 46 8.97 7.48 -9.51
CA MET A 46 8.55 6.22 -8.92
C MET A 46 9.79 5.35 -8.63
N PRO A 47 10.16 5.14 -7.35
CA PRO A 47 11.32 4.33 -7.02
C PRO A 47 11.10 2.87 -7.42
N GLU A 48 12.15 2.23 -7.93
CA GLU A 48 12.14 0.81 -8.27
C GLU A 48 12.93 -0.01 -7.25
N ILE A 49 12.37 -1.14 -6.82
CA ILE A 49 13.04 -2.11 -5.96
C ILE A 49 13.31 -3.38 -6.77
N ASN A 50 14.56 -3.56 -7.16
CA ASN A 50 15.02 -4.66 -8.01
C ASN A 50 15.54 -5.84 -7.18
N LYS A 51 14.66 -6.42 -6.36
CA LYS A 51 14.96 -7.60 -5.52
C LYS A 51 14.13 -8.80 -5.95
N SER A 52 14.65 -10.01 -5.70
CA SER A 52 13.82 -11.21 -5.84
C SER A 52 12.70 -11.24 -4.80
N TYR A 53 11.60 -11.93 -5.11
CA TYR A 53 10.49 -12.09 -4.16
C TYR A 53 10.96 -12.71 -2.82
N ALA A 54 11.85 -13.70 -2.88
CA ALA A 54 12.40 -14.33 -1.68
C ALA A 54 13.20 -13.34 -0.82
N ALA A 55 13.95 -12.43 -1.42
CA ALA A 55 14.68 -11.40 -0.70
C ALA A 55 13.73 -10.39 -0.03
N LEU A 56 12.66 -9.97 -0.75
CA LEU A 56 11.61 -9.11 -0.17
C LEU A 56 10.90 -9.80 1.00
N GLU A 57 10.57 -11.06 0.86
CA GLU A 57 9.90 -11.85 1.92
C GLU A 57 10.78 -11.99 3.16
N ASP A 58 12.09 -12.19 2.95
CA ASP A 58 13.05 -12.32 4.05
C ASP A 58 13.28 -10.99 4.79
N LEU A 59 13.30 -9.86 4.12
CA LEU A 59 13.68 -8.58 4.72
C LEU A 59 12.51 -7.60 4.86
N GLU A 60 12.01 -7.07 3.74
CA GLU A 60 11.05 -5.97 3.74
C GLU A 60 9.66 -6.39 4.26
N LEU A 61 9.17 -7.55 3.82
CA LEU A 61 7.84 -8.04 4.21
C LEU A 61 7.81 -8.65 5.62
N TYR A 62 8.95 -9.04 6.17
CA TYR A 62 9.03 -9.69 7.47
C TYR A 62 8.41 -8.85 8.62
N PRO A 63 8.78 -7.57 8.81
CA PRO A 63 8.17 -6.73 9.85
C PRO A 63 6.66 -6.56 9.67
N PHE A 64 6.18 -6.37 8.43
CA PHE A 64 4.74 -6.25 8.15
C PHE A 64 4.00 -7.54 8.50
N LYS A 65 4.54 -8.70 8.12
CA LYS A 65 3.93 -9.98 8.50
C LYS A 65 3.82 -10.14 10.01
N LYS A 66 4.87 -9.76 10.75
CA LYS A 66 4.85 -9.82 12.22
C LYS A 66 3.84 -8.85 12.83
N LEU A 67 3.68 -7.65 12.29
CA LEU A 67 2.66 -6.70 12.73
C LEU A 67 1.25 -7.22 12.44
N ILE A 68 1.01 -7.77 11.26
CA ILE A 68 -0.28 -8.39 10.87
C ILE A 68 -0.64 -9.54 11.82
N ASP A 69 0.30 -10.44 12.09
CA ASP A 69 0.12 -11.57 13.01
C ASP A 69 -0.17 -11.12 14.46
N ASN A 70 0.15 -9.88 14.80
CA ASN A 70 -0.13 -9.25 16.10
C ASN A 70 -1.30 -8.26 16.09
N GLY A 71 -2.15 -8.27 15.07
CA GLY A 71 -3.40 -7.52 15.04
C GLY A 71 -3.28 -6.08 14.54
N LEU A 72 -2.37 -5.81 13.59
CA LEU A 72 -2.28 -4.53 12.92
C LEU A 72 -3.63 -4.11 12.33
N GLN A 73 -4.09 -2.88 12.63
CA GLN A 73 -5.39 -2.38 12.21
C GLN A 73 -5.36 -1.64 10.88
N SER A 74 -4.24 -1.03 10.49
CA SER A 74 -4.13 -0.38 9.18
C SER A 74 -2.72 -0.45 8.58
N ALA A 75 -2.66 -0.36 7.25
CA ALA A 75 -1.41 -0.31 6.49
C ALA A 75 -1.51 0.77 5.41
N MET A 76 -0.40 1.46 5.14
CA MET A 76 -0.29 2.41 4.03
C MET A 76 0.62 1.83 2.96
N VAL A 77 0.14 1.82 1.72
CA VAL A 77 0.87 1.29 0.56
C VAL A 77 1.60 2.42 -0.15
N ALA A 78 2.90 2.23 -0.37
CA ALA A 78 3.77 3.20 -1.04
C ALA A 78 3.59 3.21 -2.57
N HIS A 79 4.09 4.25 -3.23
CA HIS A 79 4.22 4.32 -4.68
C HIS A 79 5.57 3.75 -5.15
N LEU A 80 5.71 2.42 -5.14
CA LEU A 80 6.94 1.72 -5.52
C LEU A 80 6.69 0.81 -6.72
N HIS A 81 7.63 0.76 -7.66
CA HIS A 81 7.66 -0.27 -8.68
C HIS A 81 8.50 -1.46 -8.20
N ILE A 82 7.88 -2.64 -8.11
CA ILE A 82 8.54 -3.87 -7.63
C ILE A 82 8.25 -5.00 -8.62
N PRO A 83 9.11 -5.18 -9.62
CA PRO A 83 8.90 -6.18 -10.68
C PRO A 83 8.70 -7.61 -10.19
N ALA A 84 9.28 -7.96 -9.04
CA ALA A 84 9.10 -9.28 -8.42
C ALA A 84 7.68 -9.53 -7.89
N ILE A 85 6.88 -8.49 -7.67
CA ILE A 85 5.47 -8.59 -7.25
C ILE A 85 4.57 -8.34 -8.45
N ASP A 86 4.79 -7.22 -9.15
CA ASP A 86 4.06 -6.87 -10.36
C ASP A 86 5.01 -6.30 -11.41
N ASN A 87 5.19 -7.04 -12.51
CA ASN A 87 6.12 -6.68 -13.58
C ASN A 87 5.51 -5.74 -14.64
N GLN A 88 4.29 -5.26 -14.43
CA GLN A 88 3.69 -4.28 -15.33
C GLN A 88 4.40 -2.93 -15.18
N LYS A 89 4.87 -2.40 -16.31
CA LYS A 89 5.56 -1.09 -16.33
C LYS A 89 4.63 0.02 -15.86
N ASN A 90 5.19 0.95 -15.10
CA ASN A 90 4.51 2.14 -14.59
C ASN A 90 3.29 1.85 -13.68
N ILE A 91 3.19 0.66 -13.11
CA ILE A 91 2.19 0.36 -12.09
C ILE A 91 2.87 0.39 -10.72
N PRO A 92 2.61 1.42 -9.90
CA PRO A 92 3.11 1.45 -8.53
C PRO A 92 2.33 0.47 -7.65
N SER A 93 2.95 0.06 -6.56
CA SER A 93 2.38 -0.86 -5.56
C SER A 93 0.95 -0.47 -5.13
N THR A 94 0.71 0.83 -4.97
CA THR A 94 -0.61 1.40 -4.60
C THR A 94 -1.71 1.10 -5.62
N LEU A 95 -1.36 0.99 -6.91
CA LEU A 95 -2.32 0.74 -8.00
C LEU A 95 -2.29 -0.71 -8.49
N SER A 96 -1.45 -1.55 -7.87
CA SER A 96 -1.29 -2.96 -8.23
C SER A 96 -2.22 -3.86 -7.42
N TYR A 97 -3.15 -4.53 -8.11
CA TYR A 97 -4.00 -5.56 -7.50
C TYR A 97 -3.16 -6.68 -6.88
N LYS A 98 -2.06 -7.09 -7.55
CA LYS A 98 -1.14 -8.11 -7.05
C LYS A 98 -0.48 -7.71 -5.72
N THR A 99 -0.19 -6.42 -5.54
CA THR A 99 0.42 -5.93 -4.29
C THR A 99 -0.61 -5.79 -3.17
N VAL A 100 -1.75 -5.15 -3.45
CA VAL A 100 -2.74 -4.84 -2.43
C VAL A 100 -3.64 -6.04 -2.12
N SER A 101 -4.31 -6.59 -3.15
CA SER A 101 -5.27 -7.66 -2.94
C SER A 101 -4.60 -9.02 -2.80
N ASP A 102 -3.72 -9.43 -3.74
CA ASP A 102 -3.17 -10.78 -3.71
C ASP A 102 -2.11 -10.95 -2.60
N LEU A 103 -1.17 -9.98 -2.47
CA LEU A 103 -0.09 -10.10 -1.49
C LEU A 103 -0.53 -9.65 -0.10
N LEU A 104 -0.92 -8.38 0.09
CA LEU A 104 -1.20 -7.84 1.42
C LEU A 104 -2.45 -8.49 2.03
N LYS A 105 -3.60 -8.40 1.34
CA LYS A 105 -4.86 -8.95 1.86
C LYS A 105 -4.90 -10.48 1.77
N GLY A 106 -4.50 -11.05 0.64
CA GLY A 106 -4.56 -12.50 0.39
C GLY A 106 -3.44 -13.27 1.09
N LYS A 107 -2.21 -13.21 0.56
CA LYS A 107 -1.11 -14.06 1.03
C LYS A 107 -0.66 -13.75 2.46
N MET A 108 -0.62 -12.45 2.84
CA MET A 108 -0.23 -12.05 4.20
C MET A 108 -1.40 -12.06 5.19
N GLY A 109 -2.65 -12.18 4.73
CA GLY A 109 -3.85 -12.30 5.56
C GLY A 109 -4.25 -10.99 6.27
N PHE A 110 -3.93 -9.84 5.69
CA PHE A 110 -4.28 -8.54 6.28
C PHE A 110 -5.78 -8.22 6.07
N ASN A 111 -6.48 -8.00 7.18
CA ASN A 111 -7.92 -7.71 7.18
C ASN A 111 -8.28 -6.30 7.71
N GLY A 112 -7.27 -5.45 7.95
CA GLY A 112 -7.47 -4.07 8.39
C GLY A 112 -7.64 -3.09 7.23
N LEU A 113 -7.69 -1.78 7.54
CA LEU A 113 -7.83 -0.73 6.54
C LEU A 113 -6.55 -0.51 5.74
N VAL A 114 -6.67 -0.47 4.42
CA VAL A 114 -5.56 -0.16 3.50
C VAL A 114 -5.69 1.27 3.01
N PHE A 115 -4.67 2.07 3.30
CA PHE A 115 -4.52 3.44 2.83
C PHE A 115 -3.59 3.49 1.63
N THR A 116 -3.89 4.34 0.66
CA THR A 116 -2.87 4.74 -0.32
C THR A 116 -1.87 5.69 0.32
N ASP A 117 -0.66 5.79 -0.20
CA ASP A 117 0.12 7.02 -0.07
C ASP A 117 -0.56 8.15 -0.88
N ALA A 118 -0.07 9.38 -0.76
CA ALA A 118 -0.71 10.55 -1.34
C ALA A 118 -0.79 10.48 -2.88
N LEU A 119 -2.00 10.40 -3.44
CA LEU A 119 -2.22 10.22 -4.89
C LEU A 119 -1.83 11.45 -5.73
N ASN A 120 -1.58 12.59 -5.10
CA ASN A 120 -1.09 13.81 -5.76
C ASN A 120 0.45 13.88 -5.86
N MET A 121 1.20 12.87 -5.39
CA MET A 121 2.65 12.83 -5.53
C MET A 121 3.06 12.74 -7.01
N GLU A 122 4.02 13.58 -7.45
CA GLU A 122 4.45 13.65 -8.85
C GLU A 122 4.93 12.32 -9.42
N GLY A 123 5.59 11.50 -8.62
CA GLY A 123 6.06 10.17 -9.01
C GLY A 123 4.97 9.24 -9.54
N VAL A 124 3.70 9.54 -9.23
CA VAL A 124 2.55 8.75 -9.67
C VAL A 124 1.55 9.61 -10.46
N ALA A 125 1.23 10.80 -9.98
CA ALA A 125 0.21 11.67 -10.53
C ALA A 125 0.43 12.05 -12.01
N LYS A 126 1.69 12.22 -12.42
CA LYS A 126 2.06 12.59 -13.80
C LYS A 126 1.71 11.53 -14.86
N TYR A 127 1.42 10.29 -14.46
CA TYR A 127 1.13 9.18 -15.37
C TYR A 127 -0.37 8.93 -15.57
N TYR A 128 -1.23 9.62 -14.83
CA TYR A 128 -2.66 9.33 -14.82
C TYR A 128 -3.50 10.61 -14.86
N GLU A 129 -4.62 10.54 -15.57
CA GLU A 129 -5.61 11.63 -15.54
C GLU A 129 -6.32 11.66 -14.15
N PRO A 130 -6.77 12.84 -13.72
CA PRO A 130 -7.54 12.98 -12.49
C PRO A 130 -8.75 12.03 -12.46
N GLY A 131 -8.92 11.34 -11.34
CA GLY A 131 -9.96 10.33 -11.14
C GLY A 131 -9.64 8.93 -11.70
N ASP A 132 -8.73 8.78 -12.67
CA ASP A 132 -8.29 7.45 -13.13
C ASP A 132 -7.38 6.78 -12.12
N ILE A 133 -6.50 7.57 -11.48
CA ILE A 133 -5.66 7.09 -10.40
C ILE A 133 -6.51 6.59 -9.22
N ASP A 134 -7.56 7.33 -8.87
CA ASP A 134 -8.50 6.97 -7.78
C ASP A 134 -9.20 5.65 -8.10
N LEU A 135 -9.72 5.50 -9.32
CA LEU A 135 -10.37 4.26 -9.75
C LEU A 135 -9.40 3.08 -9.76
N LYS A 136 -8.16 3.28 -10.21
CA LYS A 136 -7.13 2.22 -10.19
C LYS A 136 -6.76 1.82 -8.77
N ALA A 137 -6.56 2.79 -7.87
CA ALA A 137 -6.27 2.54 -6.47
C ALA A 137 -7.41 1.79 -5.77
N PHE A 138 -8.67 2.18 -6.03
CA PHE A 138 -9.84 1.46 -5.54
C PHE A 138 -9.86 0.01 -6.07
N LYS A 139 -9.70 -0.19 -7.39
CA LYS A 139 -9.66 -1.53 -8.00
C LYS A 139 -8.51 -2.40 -7.50
N ALA A 140 -7.40 -1.81 -7.10
CA ALA A 140 -6.30 -2.53 -6.48
C ALA A 140 -6.66 -3.10 -5.10
N GLY A 141 -7.69 -2.57 -4.43
CA GLY A 141 -8.15 -3.03 -3.13
C GLY A 141 -7.84 -2.10 -1.97
N ASN A 142 -7.47 -0.83 -2.24
CA ASN A 142 -7.32 0.16 -1.17
C ASN A 142 -8.69 0.59 -0.66
N ASP A 143 -8.79 0.82 0.65
CA ASP A 143 -10.02 1.20 1.32
C ASP A 143 -10.14 2.72 1.48
N ILE A 144 -9.01 3.41 1.66
CA ILE A 144 -8.94 4.87 1.84
C ILE A 144 -7.92 5.47 0.86
N LEU A 145 -8.38 6.43 0.07
CA LEU A 145 -7.60 7.13 -0.95
C LEU A 145 -7.18 8.49 -0.41
N LEU A 146 -5.86 8.70 -0.24
CA LEU A 146 -5.32 9.94 0.31
C LEU A 146 -4.98 10.95 -0.79
N PHE A 147 -5.31 12.22 -0.57
CA PHE A 147 -4.94 13.35 -1.41
C PHE A 147 -5.25 13.14 -2.91
N SER A 148 -6.49 12.71 -3.22
CA SER A 148 -6.97 12.70 -4.60
C SER A 148 -6.83 14.08 -5.24
N GLN A 149 -6.37 14.14 -6.51
CA GLN A 149 -6.24 15.40 -7.25
C GLN A 149 -7.61 16.00 -7.61
N ASP A 150 -8.60 15.15 -7.90
CA ASP A 150 -9.98 15.54 -8.17
C ASP A 150 -10.94 14.52 -7.55
N VAL A 151 -11.33 14.77 -6.31
CA VAL A 151 -12.23 13.91 -5.54
C VAL A 151 -13.56 13.67 -6.27
N LYS A 152 -14.10 14.70 -6.95
CA LYS A 152 -15.38 14.59 -7.68
C LYS A 152 -15.26 13.65 -8.86
N ALA A 153 -14.22 13.79 -9.67
CA ALA A 153 -13.95 12.90 -10.79
C ALA A 153 -13.69 11.46 -10.31
N GLY A 154 -12.87 11.29 -9.27
CA GLY A 154 -12.60 10.01 -8.64
C GLY A 154 -13.85 9.29 -8.17
N MET A 155 -14.70 9.98 -7.39
CA MET A 155 -15.98 9.46 -6.92
C MET A 155 -16.92 9.06 -8.07
N GLN A 156 -17.00 9.88 -9.15
CA GLN A 156 -17.85 9.57 -10.29
C GLN A 156 -17.37 8.31 -11.03
N LYS A 157 -16.06 8.18 -11.27
CA LYS A 157 -15.47 7.02 -11.95
C LYS A 157 -15.64 5.74 -11.11
N ILE A 158 -15.37 5.79 -9.81
CA ILE A 158 -15.57 4.67 -8.89
C ILE A 158 -17.04 4.25 -8.86
N LYS A 159 -17.97 5.21 -8.68
CA LYS A 159 -19.40 4.93 -8.68
C LYS A 159 -19.86 4.26 -9.96
N SER A 160 -19.43 4.77 -11.12
CA SER A 160 -19.79 4.19 -12.43
C SER A 160 -19.26 2.75 -12.57
N ALA A 161 -18.01 2.50 -12.13
CA ALA A 161 -17.41 1.18 -12.19
C ALA A 161 -18.12 0.18 -11.28
N VAL A 162 -18.45 0.59 -10.04
CA VAL A 162 -19.18 -0.25 -9.07
C VAL A 162 -20.60 -0.59 -9.53
N LEU A 163 -21.28 0.33 -10.22
CA LEU A 163 -22.61 0.07 -10.79
C LEU A 163 -22.55 -0.90 -11.97
N ALA A 164 -21.44 -0.92 -12.71
CA ALA A 164 -21.24 -1.79 -13.86
C ALA A 164 -20.69 -3.18 -13.51
N ASP A 165 -20.04 -3.34 -12.34
CA ASP A 165 -19.33 -4.56 -11.94
C ASP A 165 -19.74 -5.01 -10.53
N SER A 166 -20.43 -6.16 -10.47
CA SER A 166 -20.89 -6.74 -9.20
C SER A 166 -19.75 -7.19 -8.27
N LEU A 167 -18.57 -7.48 -8.79
CA LEU A 167 -17.40 -7.84 -7.97
C LEU A 167 -16.86 -6.59 -7.26
N LEU A 168 -16.76 -5.48 -7.97
CA LEU A 168 -16.35 -4.19 -7.36
C LEU A 168 -17.36 -3.70 -6.32
N LYS A 169 -18.64 -4.03 -6.48
CA LYS A 169 -19.67 -3.70 -5.49
C LYS A 169 -19.44 -4.38 -4.14
N LYS A 170 -18.76 -5.52 -4.11
CA LYS A 170 -18.44 -6.24 -2.85
C LYS A 170 -17.25 -5.63 -2.11
N GLN A 171 -16.51 -4.71 -2.72
CA GLN A 171 -15.42 -3.96 -2.09
C GLN A 171 -15.92 -2.75 -1.27
N LEU A 172 -17.16 -2.32 -1.47
CA LEU A 172 -17.83 -1.29 -0.67
C LEU A 172 -18.49 -1.90 0.57
#